data_d832d4e5be762317fe79f7d787a0c7f9
#
_entry.id   d832d4e5be762317fe79f7d787a0c7f9
#
_cell.length_a   1.000
_cell.length_b   1.000
_cell.length_c   1.000
_cell.angle_alpha   90.00
_cell.angle_beta   90.00
_cell.angle_gamma   90.00
#
_symmetry.space_group_name_H-M   'P 1'
#
loop_
_entity.id
_entity.type
_entity.pdbx_description
1 polymer ?
#
loop_
_entity_poly.entity_id
_entity_poly.type
_entity_poly.pdbx_seq_one_letter_code
_entity_poly.pdbx_strand_id
1 'polypeptide(L)'
;MPNKIRDSVNLNATTLEGTPEDRRQKAIFKTGALQTAILNSANFSSIATDAKGVIQTFNVGAERMLGYAAVDVINKITPADISDPQEVVARAQALSVELATPITPGFEALVFKAMRGIEDIYELTYIRQDGSRFPAVVSVTALRDAQGAVIGYLLIGTDNTARKQVETERAQLYEALQEKNVELQSAKSVAEKANLAKSVFLSRMSHELRTPLNAILGFAQLLEVGSPAPTPTQVLRLQQIIKAGWYLLELINEILDLAVIESGKLSLSHEPVAMQEVLHECQEMIESQAQQHGIHV
;
A
#
# COMPACT_ATOMS: atom_id res chain seq x y z
N MET A 1 -34.50 39.80 67.52
CA MET A 1 -34.16 39.00 68.73
C MET A 1 -34.60 37.55 68.48
N PRO A 2 -33.87 36.54 68.95
CA PRO A 2 -32.44 36.28 69.01
C PRO A 2 -32.12 34.96 68.35
N ASN A 3 -31.00 34.68 68.07
CA ASN A 3 -29.82 33.97 68.67
C ASN A 3 -29.21 32.93 67.77
N LYS A 4 -28.00 33.14 67.41
CA LYS A 4 -26.81 32.31 67.55
C LYS A 4 -27.00 30.79 67.70
N ILE A 5 -26.37 30.01 66.83
CA ILE A 5 -25.22 29.17 67.24
C ILE A 5 -24.34 28.90 65.97
N ARG A 6 -23.10 29.38 66.12
CA ARG A 6 -21.96 28.92 65.27
C ARG A 6 -21.52 27.58 65.85
N ASP A 7 -21.48 26.56 65.01
CA ASP A 7 -20.61 25.39 65.24
C ASP A 7 -19.64 25.24 64.08
N SER A 8 -18.43 25.64 64.39
CA SER A 8 -17.24 25.42 63.60
C SER A 8 -16.82 23.95 63.73
N VAL A 9 -17.16 23.16 62.75
CA VAL A 9 -16.56 21.83 62.63
C VAL A 9 -15.21 21.98 61.92
N ASN A 10 -14.18 21.98 62.71
CA ASN A 10 -12.79 21.93 62.29
C ASN A 10 -12.49 20.50 61.82
N LEU A 11 -12.62 20.21 60.52
CA LEU A 11 -12.14 18.97 59.94
C LEU A 11 -10.62 19.11 59.73
N ASN A 12 -9.88 18.73 60.75
CA ASN A 12 -8.50 18.37 60.61
C ASN A 12 -8.43 17.14 59.68
N ALA A 13 -8.22 17.38 58.38
CA ALA A 13 -7.74 16.38 57.46
C ALA A 13 -6.27 16.06 57.79
N THR A 14 -6.07 15.22 58.78
CA THR A 14 -4.78 14.60 59.04
C THR A 14 -4.49 13.65 57.88
N THR A 15 -3.82 14.14 56.85
CA THR A 15 -3.14 13.32 55.85
C THR A 15 -2.16 12.44 56.61
N LEU A 16 -2.47 11.18 56.72
CA LEU A 16 -1.57 10.10 57.16
C LEU A 16 -0.43 9.99 56.14
N GLU A 17 0.51 10.94 56.17
CA GLU A 17 1.82 10.78 55.54
C GLU A 17 2.61 9.77 56.38
N GLY A 18 2.68 8.51 55.86
CA GLY A 18 3.47 7.45 56.51
C GLY A 18 4.89 7.91 56.82
N THR A 19 5.49 7.28 57.83
CA THR A 19 6.86 7.59 58.28
C THR A 19 7.86 7.52 57.10
N PRO A 20 9.00 8.20 57.17
CA PRO A 20 10.06 8.09 56.16
C PRO A 20 10.45 6.64 55.87
N GLU A 21 10.33 5.77 56.86
CA GLU A 21 10.57 4.34 56.75
C GLU A 21 9.49 3.64 55.95
N ASP A 22 8.20 3.98 56.12
CA ASP A 22 7.07 3.47 55.34
C ASP A 22 7.19 3.87 53.84
N ARG A 23 7.62 5.13 53.61
CA ARG A 23 7.86 5.61 52.23
C ARG A 23 9.01 4.84 51.56
N ARG A 24 10.08 4.62 52.30
CA ARG A 24 11.25 3.84 51.80
C ARG A 24 10.90 2.40 51.54
N GLN A 25 10.13 1.78 52.42
CA GLN A 25 9.67 0.39 52.28
C GLN A 25 8.70 0.23 51.12
N LYS A 26 7.76 1.17 50.95
CA LYS A 26 6.86 1.24 49.77
C LYS A 26 7.62 1.47 48.48
N ALA A 27 8.65 2.33 48.46
CA ALA A 27 9.49 2.57 47.28
C ALA A 27 10.29 1.32 46.90
N ILE A 28 10.89 0.63 47.86
CA ILE A 28 11.62 -0.63 47.64
C ILE A 28 10.67 -1.72 47.12
N PHE A 29 9.48 -1.85 47.72
CA PHE A 29 8.47 -2.83 47.28
C PHE A 29 7.99 -2.52 45.86
N LYS A 30 7.74 -1.24 45.55
CA LYS A 30 7.29 -0.82 44.21
C LYS A 30 8.37 -1.05 43.14
N THR A 31 9.63 -0.79 43.48
CA THR A 31 10.77 -1.03 42.57
C THR A 31 10.98 -2.53 42.33
N GLY A 32 10.92 -3.36 43.39
CA GLY A 32 11.05 -4.80 43.26
C GLY A 32 9.88 -5.41 42.46
N ALA A 33 8.64 -4.98 42.73
CA ALA A 33 7.48 -5.44 41.97
C ALA A 33 7.55 -5.06 40.47
N LEU A 34 8.02 -3.85 40.18
CA LEU A 34 8.20 -3.40 38.79
C LEU A 34 9.30 -4.20 38.09
N GLN A 35 10.45 -4.42 38.75
CA GLN A 35 11.52 -5.26 38.21
C GLN A 35 11.03 -6.69 37.94
N THR A 36 10.30 -7.26 38.88
CA THR A 36 9.69 -8.60 38.71
C THR A 36 8.69 -8.62 37.55
N ALA A 37 7.86 -7.61 37.41
CA ALA A 37 6.89 -7.54 36.31
C ALA A 37 7.59 -7.41 34.94
N ILE A 38 8.67 -6.61 34.84
CA ILE A 38 9.45 -6.48 33.63
C ILE A 38 10.14 -7.81 33.29
N LEU A 39 10.78 -8.42 34.26
CA LEU A 39 11.46 -9.71 34.09
C LEU A 39 10.48 -10.85 33.78
N ASN A 40 9.26 -10.80 34.27
CA ASN A 40 8.22 -11.81 33.98
C ASN A 40 7.38 -11.49 32.75
N SER A 41 7.73 -10.48 31.94
CA SER A 41 7.07 -10.24 30.67
C SER A 41 7.15 -11.48 29.79
N ALA A 42 6.01 -11.90 29.24
CA ALA A 42 5.94 -13.08 28.36
C ALA A 42 6.26 -12.78 26.90
N ASN A 43 6.40 -11.49 26.54
CA ASN A 43 6.49 -11.05 25.15
C ASN A 43 7.92 -11.02 24.60
N PHE A 44 8.92 -11.16 25.48
CA PHE A 44 10.34 -11.18 25.10
C PHE A 44 11.12 -12.12 26.01
N SER A 45 12.16 -12.73 25.47
CA SER A 45 13.13 -13.46 26.28
C SER A 45 14.09 -12.47 26.93
N SER A 46 14.30 -12.61 28.25
CA SER A 46 15.33 -11.86 29.00
C SER A 46 16.25 -12.86 29.64
N ILE A 47 17.48 -12.90 29.13
CA ILE A 47 18.52 -13.85 29.52
C ILE A 47 19.71 -13.04 30.03
N ALA A 48 20.06 -13.17 31.30
CA ALA A 48 21.30 -12.57 31.80
C ALA A 48 22.32 -13.67 32.04
N THR A 49 23.61 -13.33 31.77
CA THR A 49 24.74 -14.22 31.93
C THR A 49 25.78 -13.63 32.88
N ASP A 50 26.68 -14.46 33.36
CA ASP A 50 27.94 -13.99 33.96
C ASP A 50 28.92 -13.49 32.87
N ALA A 51 30.07 -13.04 33.26
CA ALA A 51 31.12 -12.55 32.35
C ALA A 51 31.68 -13.66 31.41
N LYS A 52 31.48 -14.94 31.74
CA LYS A 52 31.88 -16.07 30.90
C LYS A 52 30.79 -16.54 29.97
N GLY A 53 29.59 -15.96 30.05
CA GLY A 53 28.44 -16.29 29.21
C GLY A 53 27.53 -17.35 29.77
N VAL A 54 27.78 -17.85 30.98
CA VAL A 54 26.87 -18.85 31.57
C VAL A 54 25.61 -18.17 32.05
N ILE A 55 24.47 -18.69 31.63
CA ILE A 55 23.13 -18.15 31.93
C ILE A 55 22.90 -18.15 33.44
N GLN A 56 22.59 -16.98 34.01
CA GLN A 56 22.29 -16.76 35.43
C GLN A 56 20.80 -16.46 35.67
N THR A 57 20.12 -15.81 34.69
CA THR A 57 18.69 -15.58 34.75
C THR A 57 18.04 -15.96 33.44
N PHE A 58 16.85 -16.49 33.51
CA PHE A 58 16.06 -16.93 32.37
C PHE A 58 14.60 -16.64 32.71
N ASN A 59 14.01 -15.63 32.09
CA ASN A 59 12.68 -15.18 32.46
C ASN A 59 11.56 -16.09 31.90
N VAL A 60 10.33 -15.89 32.37
CA VAL A 60 9.15 -16.63 31.89
C VAL A 60 8.94 -16.49 30.38
N GLY A 61 9.28 -15.31 29.81
CA GLY A 61 9.23 -15.11 28.36
C GLY A 61 10.21 -16.00 27.60
N ALA A 62 11.44 -16.16 28.13
CA ALA A 62 12.42 -17.08 27.57
C ALA A 62 11.97 -18.55 27.67
N GLU A 63 11.42 -18.95 28.81
CA GLU A 63 10.86 -20.32 28.97
C GLU A 63 9.77 -20.62 27.94
N ARG A 64 8.81 -19.70 27.76
CA ARG A 64 7.72 -19.85 26.80
C ARG A 64 8.18 -19.84 25.35
N MET A 65 9.11 -18.94 25.03
CA MET A 65 9.58 -18.75 23.66
C MET A 65 10.51 -19.88 23.20
N LEU A 66 11.38 -20.36 24.11
CA LEU A 66 12.43 -21.32 23.80
C LEU A 66 12.07 -22.76 24.24
N GLY A 67 11.08 -22.92 25.09
CA GLY A 67 10.63 -24.24 25.56
C GLY A 67 11.49 -24.89 26.63
N TYR A 68 12.62 -24.27 27.05
CA TYR A 68 13.45 -24.75 28.14
C TYR A 68 12.89 -24.29 29.49
N ALA A 69 12.94 -25.12 30.50
CA ALA A 69 12.73 -24.65 31.86
C ALA A 69 13.98 -23.93 32.40
N ALA A 70 13.81 -22.87 33.18
CA ALA A 70 14.92 -22.09 33.71
C ALA A 70 15.91 -22.96 34.50
N VAL A 71 15.43 -23.93 35.24
CA VAL A 71 16.26 -24.90 36.01
C VAL A 71 17.17 -25.78 35.15
N ASP A 72 16.82 -25.94 33.86
CA ASP A 72 17.59 -26.77 32.93
C ASP A 72 18.72 -26.01 32.24
N VAL A 73 18.65 -24.68 32.21
CA VAL A 73 19.61 -23.80 31.50
C VAL A 73 20.48 -22.96 32.44
N ILE A 74 19.96 -22.54 33.60
CA ILE A 74 20.68 -21.72 34.56
C ILE A 74 21.90 -22.46 35.09
N ASN A 75 23.08 -21.82 35.10
CA ASN A 75 24.40 -22.34 35.47
C ASN A 75 24.87 -23.55 34.64
N LYS A 76 24.29 -23.79 33.45
CA LYS A 76 24.62 -24.98 32.64
C LYS A 76 25.04 -24.66 31.22
N ILE A 77 24.36 -23.73 30.55
CA ILE A 77 24.60 -23.43 29.16
C ILE A 77 24.78 -21.93 28.92
N THR A 78 25.17 -21.58 27.70
CA THR A 78 25.31 -20.20 27.21
C THR A 78 24.24 -19.86 26.18
N PRO A 79 23.98 -18.59 25.88
CA PRO A 79 23.08 -18.19 24.78
C PRO A 79 23.50 -18.72 23.40
N ALA A 80 24.77 -19.07 23.19
CA ALA A 80 25.22 -19.66 21.94
C ALA A 80 24.67 -21.09 21.74
N ASP A 81 24.40 -21.82 22.82
CA ASP A 81 23.88 -23.19 22.76
C ASP A 81 22.42 -23.27 22.32
N ILE A 82 21.69 -22.15 22.44
CA ILE A 82 20.29 -22.01 21.99
C ILE A 82 20.17 -21.23 20.69
N SER A 83 21.28 -20.97 20.01
CA SER A 83 21.39 -20.21 18.76
C SER A 83 21.85 -21.11 17.63
N ASP A 84 21.54 -20.77 16.39
CA ASP A 84 22.03 -21.52 15.22
C ASP A 84 23.57 -21.46 15.16
N PRO A 85 24.28 -22.58 15.22
CA PRO A 85 25.74 -22.59 15.25
C PRO A 85 26.40 -22.01 13.99
N GLN A 86 25.76 -22.18 12.81
CA GLN A 86 26.28 -21.67 11.55
C GLN A 86 26.19 -20.15 11.50
N GLU A 87 25.08 -19.58 11.98
CA GLU A 87 24.90 -18.13 12.07
C GLU A 87 25.85 -17.50 13.09
N VAL A 88 26.08 -18.17 14.21
CA VAL A 88 27.08 -17.72 15.21
C VAL A 88 28.49 -17.70 14.63
N VAL A 89 28.88 -18.72 13.84
CA VAL A 89 30.17 -18.75 13.14
C VAL A 89 30.24 -17.64 12.09
N ALA A 90 29.20 -17.48 11.26
CA ALA A 90 29.15 -16.43 10.25
C ALA A 90 29.24 -15.03 10.87
N ARG A 91 28.57 -14.82 12.00
CA ARG A 91 28.66 -13.57 12.77
C ARG A 91 30.07 -13.29 13.28
N ALA A 92 30.75 -14.30 13.85
CA ALA A 92 32.13 -14.17 14.29
C ALA A 92 33.04 -13.73 13.14
N GLN A 93 32.91 -14.35 11.98
CA GLN A 93 33.67 -14.01 10.77
C GLN A 93 33.40 -12.58 10.31
N ALA A 94 32.13 -12.20 10.20
CA ALA A 94 31.71 -10.85 9.77
C ALA A 94 32.26 -9.77 10.71
N LEU A 95 32.11 -9.95 12.01
CA LEU A 95 32.66 -9.04 13.03
C LEU A 95 34.16 -8.99 13.02
N SER A 96 34.87 -10.11 12.79
CA SER A 96 36.32 -10.16 12.67
C SER A 96 36.84 -9.30 11.52
N VAL A 97 36.11 -9.30 10.39
CA VAL A 97 36.45 -8.44 9.25
C VAL A 97 36.09 -6.97 9.54
N GLU A 98 34.91 -6.70 10.07
CA GLU A 98 34.42 -5.35 10.37
C GLU A 98 35.34 -4.61 11.35
N LEU A 99 35.78 -5.32 12.38
CA LEU A 99 36.54 -4.74 13.49
C LEU A 99 38.06 -5.01 13.41
N ALA A 100 38.54 -5.65 12.34
CA ALA A 100 39.94 -6.03 12.14
C ALA A 100 40.57 -6.74 13.37
N THR A 101 39.76 -7.58 14.04
CA THR A 101 40.15 -8.27 15.28
C THR A 101 39.63 -9.71 15.21
N PRO A 102 40.45 -10.74 15.43
CA PRO A 102 39.97 -12.12 15.48
C PRO A 102 38.93 -12.30 16.61
N ILE A 103 37.76 -12.85 16.26
CA ILE A 103 36.66 -13.10 17.20
C ILE A 103 36.37 -14.60 17.15
N THR A 104 36.34 -15.23 18.32
CA THR A 104 36.06 -16.65 18.45
C THR A 104 34.57 -16.94 18.22
N PRO A 105 34.22 -17.93 17.38
CA PRO A 105 32.84 -18.37 17.28
C PRO A 105 32.30 -18.87 18.63
N GLY A 106 31.06 -18.56 18.93
CA GLY A 106 30.39 -18.90 20.16
C GLY A 106 29.88 -17.67 20.90
N PHE A 107 29.82 -17.74 22.22
CA PHE A 107 29.27 -16.67 23.05
C PHE A 107 29.98 -15.30 22.82
N GLU A 108 31.31 -15.31 22.63
CA GLU A 108 32.07 -14.08 22.36
C GLU A 108 31.50 -13.31 21.15
N ALA A 109 31.15 -14.01 20.06
CA ALA A 109 30.60 -13.38 18.88
C ALA A 109 29.23 -12.70 19.13
N LEU A 110 28.48 -13.18 20.12
CA LEU A 110 27.16 -12.62 20.48
C LEU A 110 27.28 -11.33 21.30
N VAL A 111 28.38 -11.13 22.05
CA VAL A 111 28.53 -10.03 23.03
C VAL A 111 29.67 -9.07 22.71
N PHE A 112 30.39 -9.29 21.62
CA PHE A 112 31.64 -8.60 21.32
C PHE A 112 31.53 -7.07 21.25
N LYS A 113 30.49 -6.56 20.59
CA LYS A 113 30.21 -5.12 20.52
C LYS A 113 29.79 -4.57 21.89
N ALA A 114 28.88 -5.27 22.57
CA ALA A 114 28.38 -4.87 23.89
C ALA A 114 29.50 -4.80 24.94
N MET A 115 30.49 -5.74 24.91
CA MET A 115 31.65 -5.71 25.77
C MET A 115 32.43 -4.41 25.62
N ARG A 116 32.48 -3.82 24.45
CA ARG A 116 33.12 -2.54 24.13
C ARG A 116 32.25 -1.32 24.35
N GLY A 117 31.03 -1.50 24.85
CA GLY A 117 30.06 -0.40 25.06
C GLY A 117 29.36 0.07 23.77
N ILE A 118 29.42 -0.72 22.70
CA ILE A 118 28.75 -0.45 21.45
C ILE A 118 27.39 -1.16 21.50
N GLU A 119 26.32 -0.43 21.15
CA GLU A 119 24.99 -1.01 21.02
C GLU A 119 24.98 -2.14 19.97
N ASP A 120 24.43 -3.28 20.32
CA ASP A 120 24.44 -4.46 19.48
C ASP A 120 23.04 -5.07 19.39
N ILE A 121 22.42 -4.88 18.22
CA ILE A 121 21.13 -5.46 17.87
C ILE A 121 21.32 -6.24 16.56
N TYR A 122 20.94 -7.51 16.56
CA TYR A 122 21.10 -8.37 15.40
C TYR A 122 19.99 -9.41 15.31
N GLU A 123 19.80 -9.91 14.10
CA GLU A 123 18.94 -11.07 13.85
C GLU A 123 19.75 -12.36 13.95
N LEU A 124 19.09 -13.40 14.48
CA LEU A 124 19.70 -14.69 14.69
C LEU A 124 18.57 -15.73 14.83
N THR A 125 18.82 -16.96 14.40
CA THR A 125 17.89 -18.06 14.57
C THR A 125 18.06 -18.70 15.94
N TYR A 126 17.01 -18.67 16.76
CA TYR A 126 16.93 -19.42 18.01
C TYR A 126 16.43 -20.83 17.76
N ILE A 127 16.95 -21.76 18.57
CA ILE A 127 16.59 -23.19 18.56
C ILE A 127 15.86 -23.51 19.87
N ARG A 128 14.61 -24.00 19.74
CA ARG A 128 13.82 -24.42 20.89
C ARG A 128 14.28 -25.79 21.41
N GLN A 129 13.84 -26.15 22.61
CA GLN A 129 14.13 -27.44 23.22
C GLN A 129 13.66 -28.64 22.36
N ASP A 130 12.58 -28.48 21.61
CA ASP A 130 12.05 -29.48 20.67
C ASP A 130 12.81 -29.54 19.33
N GLY A 131 13.85 -28.73 19.16
CA GLY A 131 14.63 -28.61 17.94
C GLY A 131 14.02 -27.69 16.87
N SER A 132 12.83 -27.16 17.08
CA SER A 132 12.22 -26.18 16.16
C SER A 132 13.01 -24.87 16.19
N ARG A 133 12.95 -24.11 15.08
CA ARG A 133 13.75 -22.92 14.85
C ARG A 133 12.88 -21.74 14.52
N PHE A 134 13.25 -20.53 14.97
CA PHE A 134 12.56 -19.30 14.63
C PHE A 134 13.53 -18.12 14.59
N PRO A 135 13.28 -17.12 13.72
CA PRO A 135 14.07 -15.91 13.66
C PRO A 135 13.80 -15.05 14.90
N ALA A 136 14.86 -14.61 15.56
CA ALA A 136 14.80 -13.71 16.69
C ALA A 136 15.61 -12.44 16.41
N VAL A 137 15.13 -11.30 16.92
CA VAL A 137 15.93 -10.07 17.05
C VAL A 137 16.44 -10.00 18.46
N VAL A 138 17.77 -9.92 18.61
CA VAL A 138 18.45 -9.95 19.90
C VAL A 138 19.16 -8.62 20.13
N SER A 139 18.88 -7.98 21.26
CA SER A 139 19.59 -6.81 21.76
C SER A 139 20.49 -7.23 22.93
N VAL A 140 21.74 -6.81 22.91
CA VAL A 140 22.73 -7.20 23.93
C VAL A 140 23.30 -5.98 24.62
N THR A 141 23.33 -6.04 25.96
CA THR A 141 23.85 -4.99 26.82
C THR A 141 24.84 -5.60 27.84
N ALA A 142 26.03 -5.02 27.99
CA ALA A 142 26.96 -5.43 29.01
C ALA A 142 26.55 -4.90 30.39
N LEU A 143 26.50 -5.79 31.38
CA LEU A 143 26.32 -5.44 32.78
C LEU A 143 27.67 -5.12 33.43
N ARG A 144 27.74 -3.96 34.06
CA ARG A 144 29.00 -3.46 34.66
C ARG A 144 28.85 -3.20 36.15
N ASP A 145 29.92 -3.43 36.89
CA ASP A 145 30.00 -3.04 38.31
C ASP A 145 30.23 -1.54 38.47
N ALA A 146 30.34 -1.10 39.72
CA ALA A 146 30.61 0.31 40.09
C ALA A 146 31.99 0.81 39.61
N GLN A 147 32.93 -0.08 39.31
CA GLN A 147 34.25 0.20 38.79
C GLN A 147 34.32 0.17 37.25
N GLY A 148 33.20 -0.15 36.59
CA GLY A 148 33.08 -0.24 35.14
C GLY A 148 33.51 -1.59 34.54
N ALA A 149 33.90 -2.55 35.36
CA ALA A 149 34.24 -3.90 34.88
C ALA A 149 32.98 -4.66 34.44
N VAL A 150 33.08 -5.43 33.36
CA VAL A 150 31.98 -6.26 32.87
C VAL A 150 31.79 -7.45 33.81
N ILE A 151 30.62 -7.54 34.43
CA ILE A 151 30.23 -8.64 35.33
C ILE A 151 29.29 -9.64 34.67
N GLY A 152 28.76 -9.32 33.47
CA GLY A 152 27.86 -10.18 32.73
C GLY A 152 27.21 -9.44 31.54
N TYR A 153 26.23 -10.06 30.95
CA TYR A 153 25.49 -9.52 29.81
C TYR A 153 24.00 -9.77 29.94
N LEU A 154 23.20 -8.84 29.46
CA LEU A 154 21.77 -8.99 29.33
C LEU A 154 21.43 -9.10 27.83
N LEU A 155 20.78 -10.19 27.45
CA LEU A 155 20.28 -10.44 26.11
C LEU A 155 18.75 -10.38 26.14
N ILE A 156 18.16 -9.51 25.33
CA ILE A 156 16.72 -9.42 25.15
C ILE A 156 16.41 -9.89 23.74
N GLY A 157 15.65 -10.97 23.63
CA GLY A 157 15.25 -11.55 22.34
C GLY A 157 13.76 -11.45 22.12
N THR A 158 13.36 -11.13 20.90
CA THR A 158 11.97 -11.11 20.44
C THR A 158 11.80 -12.04 19.26
N ASP A 159 10.69 -12.80 19.23
CA ASP A 159 10.32 -13.64 18.09
C ASP A 159 9.93 -12.74 16.90
N ASN A 160 10.66 -12.89 15.80
CA ASN A 160 10.49 -12.10 14.59
C ASN A 160 9.70 -12.85 13.49
N THR A 161 9.13 -14.02 13.81
CA THR A 161 8.46 -14.91 12.83
C THR A 161 7.33 -14.18 12.10
N ALA A 162 6.43 -13.55 12.85
CA ALA A 162 5.28 -12.86 12.26
C ALA A 162 5.72 -11.72 11.31
N ARG A 163 6.74 -10.95 11.69
CA ARG A 163 7.26 -9.88 10.85
C ARG A 163 7.90 -10.43 9.56
N LYS A 164 8.70 -11.50 9.65
CA LYS A 164 9.32 -12.15 8.49
C LYS A 164 8.28 -12.75 7.54
N GLN A 165 7.19 -13.31 8.08
CA GLN A 165 6.07 -13.79 7.27
C GLN A 165 5.42 -12.67 6.48
N VAL A 166 5.09 -11.54 7.15
CA VAL A 166 4.51 -10.37 6.49
C VAL A 166 5.46 -9.78 5.44
N GLU A 167 6.75 -9.70 5.72
CA GLU A 167 7.76 -9.22 4.76
C GLU A 167 7.82 -10.12 3.51
N THR A 168 7.79 -11.45 3.70
CA THR A 168 7.80 -12.43 2.60
C THR A 168 6.52 -12.33 1.77
N GLU A 169 5.35 -12.31 2.41
CA GLU A 169 4.06 -12.15 1.72
C GLU A 169 3.99 -10.85 0.94
N ARG A 170 4.46 -9.76 1.55
CA ARG A 170 4.53 -8.47 0.88
C ARG A 170 5.42 -8.51 -0.36
N ALA A 171 6.58 -9.15 -0.30
CA ALA A 171 7.48 -9.30 -1.43
C ALA A 171 6.80 -10.07 -2.58
N GLN A 172 6.11 -11.18 -2.28
CA GLN A 172 5.37 -11.98 -3.26
C GLN A 172 4.23 -11.17 -3.91
N LEU A 173 3.49 -10.40 -3.11
CA LEU A 173 2.41 -9.55 -3.62
C LEU A 173 2.94 -8.43 -4.54
N TYR A 174 4.09 -7.84 -4.21
CA TYR A 174 4.72 -6.84 -5.08
C TYR A 174 5.16 -7.43 -6.42
N GLU A 175 5.73 -8.63 -6.43
CA GLU A 175 6.13 -9.32 -7.66
C GLU A 175 4.92 -9.63 -8.55
N ALA A 176 3.86 -10.21 -7.96
CA ALA A 176 2.62 -10.49 -8.67
C ALA A 176 1.94 -9.22 -9.21
N LEU A 177 1.95 -8.12 -8.45
CA LEU A 177 1.42 -6.84 -8.87
C LEU A 177 2.20 -6.26 -10.06
N GLN A 178 3.51 -6.37 -10.03
CA GLN A 178 4.38 -5.89 -11.12
C GLN A 178 4.13 -6.67 -12.42
N GLU A 179 4.00 -8.01 -12.33
CA GLU A 179 3.66 -8.86 -13.46
C GLU A 179 2.30 -8.47 -14.08
N LYS A 180 1.28 -8.30 -13.24
CA LYS A 180 -0.06 -7.87 -13.68
C LYS A 180 -0.07 -6.48 -14.31
N ASN A 181 0.72 -5.55 -13.80
CA ASN A 181 0.86 -4.23 -14.40
C ASN A 181 1.44 -4.29 -15.82
N VAL A 182 2.47 -5.11 -16.04
CA VAL A 182 3.06 -5.30 -17.37
C VAL A 182 2.05 -5.91 -18.34
N GLU A 183 1.32 -6.95 -17.91
CA GLU A 183 0.26 -7.57 -18.70
C GLU A 183 -0.84 -6.58 -19.10
N LEU A 184 -1.28 -5.77 -18.13
CA LEU A 184 -2.33 -4.77 -18.30
C LEU A 184 -1.89 -3.65 -19.27
N GLN A 185 -0.65 -3.18 -19.17
CA GLN A 185 -0.10 -2.19 -20.10
C GLN A 185 0.00 -2.75 -21.53
N SER A 186 0.41 -4.01 -21.68
CA SER A 186 0.46 -4.68 -22.98
C SER A 186 -0.94 -4.79 -23.60
N ALA A 187 -1.93 -5.29 -22.84
CA ALA A 187 -3.30 -5.40 -23.28
C ALA A 187 -3.91 -4.04 -23.65
N LYS A 188 -3.65 -3.00 -22.84
CA LYS A 188 -4.07 -1.63 -23.11
C LYS A 188 -3.48 -1.11 -24.42
N SER A 189 -2.18 -1.29 -24.65
CA SER A 189 -1.52 -0.87 -25.88
C SER A 189 -2.09 -1.54 -27.13
N VAL A 190 -2.40 -2.84 -27.05
CA VAL A 190 -3.05 -3.58 -28.14
C VAL A 190 -4.45 -3.03 -28.43
N ALA A 191 -5.25 -2.80 -27.39
CA ALA A 191 -6.59 -2.25 -27.52
C ALA A 191 -6.60 -0.82 -28.13
N GLU A 192 -5.67 0.03 -27.69
CA GLU A 192 -5.52 1.40 -28.22
C GLU A 192 -5.11 1.40 -29.70
N LYS A 193 -4.19 0.51 -30.11
CA LYS A 193 -3.80 0.36 -31.51
C LYS A 193 -4.97 -0.14 -32.37
N ALA A 194 -5.75 -1.10 -31.88
CA ALA A 194 -6.94 -1.60 -32.60
C ALA A 194 -8.00 -0.51 -32.76
N ASN A 195 -8.26 0.29 -31.73
CA ASN A 195 -9.18 1.42 -31.79
C ASN A 195 -8.72 2.50 -32.78
N LEU A 196 -7.43 2.82 -32.77
CA LEU A 196 -6.88 3.78 -33.73
C LEU A 196 -7.01 3.29 -35.15
N ALA A 197 -6.67 2.01 -35.43
CA ALA A 197 -6.83 1.41 -36.76
C ALA A 197 -8.29 1.42 -37.21
N LYS A 198 -9.26 1.11 -36.31
CA LYS A 198 -10.70 1.19 -36.58
C LYS A 198 -11.10 2.61 -37.00
N SER A 199 -10.69 3.62 -36.24
CA SER A 199 -11.03 5.03 -36.53
C SER A 199 -10.45 5.51 -37.86
N VAL A 200 -9.19 5.18 -38.15
CA VAL A 200 -8.53 5.53 -39.44
C VAL A 200 -9.21 4.83 -40.60
N PHE A 201 -9.59 3.56 -40.45
CA PHE A 201 -10.30 2.80 -41.48
C PHE A 201 -11.66 3.43 -41.79
N LEU A 202 -12.45 3.73 -40.76
CA LEU A 202 -13.80 4.34 -40.95
C LEU A 202 -13.70 5.73 -41.58
N SER A 203 -12.74 6.56 -41.18
CA SER A 203 -12.50 7.88 -41.80
C SER A 203 -12.16 7.76 -43.29
N ARG A 204 -11.27 6.85 -43.67
CA ARG A 204 -10.94 6.62 -45.09
C ARG A 204 -12.14 6.09 -45.88
N MET A 205 -12.85 5.11 -45.34
CA MET A 205 -14.03 4.54 -45.99
C MET A 205 -15.12 5.59 -46.24
N SER A 206 -15.33 6.51 -45.29
CA SER A 206 -16.27 7.61 -45.51
C SER A 206 -15.87 8.48 -46.71
N HIS A 207 -14.58 8.89 -46.79
CA HIS A 207 -14.14 9.67 -47.92
C HIS A 207 -14.29 8.94 -49.27
N GLU A 208 -13.91 7.64 -49.27
CA GLU A 208 -14.02 6.79 -50.48
C GLU A 208 -15.47 6.53 -50.92
N LEU A 209 -16.40 6.50 -49.96
CA LEU A 209 -17.85 6.35 -50.26
C LEU A 209 -18.51 7.70 -50.62
N ARG A 210 -18.13 8.79 -49.97
CA ARG A 210 -18.74 10.11 -50.22
C ARG A 210 -18.46 10.59 -51.64
N THR A 211 -17.29 10.36 -52.17
CA THR A 211 -16.88 10.87 -53.50
C THR A 211 -17.77 10.32 -54.64
N PRO A 212 -17.92 8.97 -54.83
CA PRO A 212 -18.79 8.44 -55.86
C PRO A 212 -20.28 8.76 -55.62
N LEU A 213 -20.70 8.81 -54.34
CA LEU A 213 -22.08 9.14 -54.00
C LEU A 213 -22.42 10.60 -54.34
N ASN A 214 -21.55 11.55 -54.06
CA ASN A 214 -21.72 12.93 -54.48
C ASN A 214 -21.78 13.08 -56.00
N ALA A 215 -21.00 12.29 -56.73
CA ALA A 215 -21.07 12.27 -58.20
C ALA A 215 -22.45 11.74 -58.71
N ILE A 216 -22.93 10.64 -58.11
CA ILE A 216 -24.25 10.09 -58.44
C ILE A 216 -25.36 11.09 -58.17
N LEU A 217 -25.36 11.73 -57.00
CA LEU A 217 -26.31 12.78 -56.61
C LEU A 217 -26.22 13.96 -57.54
N GLY A 218 -25.04 14.45 -57.86
CA GLY A 218 -24.82 15.59 -58.75
C GLY A 218 -25.38 15.30 -60.16
N PHE A 219 -25.09 14.14 -60.75
CA PHE A 219 -25.63 13.79 -62.03
C PHE A 219 -27.16 13.57 -61.98
N ALA A 220 -27.71 12.98 -60.91
CA ALA A 220 -29.17 12.87 -60.76
C ALA A 220 -29.84 14.23 -60.68
N GLN A 221 -29.28 15.19 -59.95
CA GLN A 221 -29.78 16.56 -59.86
C GLN A 221 -29.67 17.30 -61.19
N LEU A 222 -28.54 17.16 -61.91
CA LEU A 222 -28.39 17.74 -63.23
C LEU A 222 -29.40 17.19 -64.25
N LEU A 223 -29.71 15.91 -64.20
CA LEU A 223 -30.74 15.29 -65.05
C LEU A 223 -32.15 15.78 -64.68
N GLU A 224 -32.44 16.06 -63.42
CA GLU A 224 -33.72 16.56 -62.97
C GLU A 224 -34.04 17.95 -63.53
N VAL A 225 -33.02 18.82 -63.65
CA VAL A 225 -33.15 20.19 -64.15
C VAL A 225 -32.67 20.36 -65.61
N GLY A 226 -32.27 19.26 -66.23
CA GLY A 226 -31.68 19.27 -67.56
C GLY A 226 -32.59 19.59 -68.71
N SER A 227 -31.97 19.86 -69.88
CA SER A 227 -32.73 20.06 -71.17
C SER A 227 -32.28 19.02 -72.19
N PRO A 228 -33.17 18.25 -72.81
CA PRO A 228 -34.63 18.34 -72.68
C PRO A 228 -35.17 17.92 -71.30
N ALA A 229 -36.28 18.52 -70.85
CA ALA A 229 -36.88 18.24 -69.55
C ALA A 229 -37.23 16.74 -69.40
N PRO A 230 -36.98 16.11 -68.26
CA PRO A 230 -37.27 14.71 -68.03
C PRO A 230 -38.78 14.48 -67.99
N THR A 231 -39.20 13.31 -68.42
CA THR A 231 -40.62 12.87 -68.34
C THR A 231 -41.06 12.73 -66.88
N PRO A 232 -42.40 12.86 -66.60
CA PRO A 232 -42.88 12.72 -65.21
C PRO A 232 -42.42 11.43 -64.51
N THR A 233 -42.32 10.31 -65.22
CA THR A 233 -41.83 9.04 -64.73
C THR A 233 -40.32 9.07 -64.40
N GLN A 234 -39.55 9.80 -65.21
CA GLN A 234 -38.12 10.00 -64.96
C GLN A 234 -37.87 10.89 -63.72
N VAL A 235 -38.62 11.97 -63.56
CA VAL A 235 -38.56 12.82 -62.36
C VAL A 235 -38.79 12.02 -61.10
N LEU A 236 -39.85 11.19 -61.05
CA LEU A 236 -40.11 10.34 -59.91
C LEU A 236 -38.92 9.39 -59.57
N ARG A 237 -38.28 8.82 -60.61
CA ARG A 237 -37.14 7.92 -60.42
C ARG A 237 -35.90 8.70 -59.94
N LEU A 238 -35.65 9.88 -60.50
CA LEU A 238 -34.53 10.75 -60.06
C LEU A 238 -34.69 11.20 -58.63
N GLN A 239 -35.88 11.59 -58.22
CA GLN A 239 -36.17 11.93 -56.82
C GLN A 239 -35.95 10.78 -55.87
N GLN A 240 -36.29 9.53 -56.26
CA GLN A 240 -35.96 8.35 -55.44
C GLN A 240 -34.45 8.13 -55.31
N ILE A 241 -33.70 8.31 -56.41
CA ILE A 241 -32.21 8.20 -56.38
C ILE A 241 -31.60 9.28 -55.48
N ILE A 242 -32.05 10.53 -55.61
CA ILE A 242 -31.59 11.64 -54.79
C ILE A 242 -31.89 11.42 -53.32
N LYS A 243 -33.12 11.03 -53.00
CA LYS A 243 -33.55 10.74 -51.63
C LYS A 243 -32.71 9.60 -51.00
N ALA A 244 -32.51 8.51 -51.72
CA ALA A 244 -31.73 7.38 -51.25
C ALA A 244 -30.24 7.75 -51.05
N GLY A 245 -29.70 8.59 -51.95
CA GLY A 245 -28.31 9.05 -51.83
C GLY A 245 -28.07 9.95 -50.61
N TRP A 246 -28.99 10.90 -50.36
CA TRP A 246 -28.90 11.73 -49.15
C TRP A 246 -29.03 10.91 -47.87
N TYR A 247 -29.95 9.96 -47.82
CA TYR A 247 -30.06 9.04 -46.68
C TYR A 247 -28.78 8.23 -46.42
N LEU A 248 -28.12 7.77 -47.51
CA LEU A 248 -26.84 7.04 -47.37
C LEU A 248 -25.72 7.94 -46.87
N LEU A 249 -25.66 9.21 -47.29
CA LEU A 249 -24.68 10.19 -46.75
C LEU A 249 -24.91 10.44 -45.27
N GLU A 250 -26.14 10.55 -44.83
CA GLU A 250 -26.50 10.72 -43.42
C GLU A 250 -26.03 9.53 -42.59
N LEU A 251 -26.32 8.30 -43.01
CA LEU A 251 -25.86 7.07 -42.34
C LEU A 251 -24.33 6.99 -42.25
N ILE A 252 -23.60 7.37 -43.31
CA ILE A 252 -22.14 7.40 -43.30
C ILE A 252 -21.63 8.40 -42.26
N ASN A 253 -22.25 9.57 -42.14
CA ASN A 253 -21.86 10.59 -41.16
C ASN A 253 -22.13 10.11 -39.73
N GLU A 254 -23.30 9.51 -39.46
CA GLU A 254 -23.65 8.95 -38.15
C GLU A 254 -22.63 7.88 -37.70
N ILE A 255 -22.22 6.99 -38.62
CA ILE A 255 -21.20 5.95 -38.30
C ILE A 255 -19.85 6.60 -37.95
N LEU A 256 -19.47 7.68 -38.64
CA LEU A 256 -18.25 8.42 -38.33
C LEU A 256 -18.31 9.10 -36.98
N ASP A 257 -19.41 9.79 -36.69
CA ASP A 257 -19.61 10.47 -35.42
C ASP A 257 -19.53 9.48 -34.25
N LEU A 258 -20.17 8.30 -34.40
CA LEU A 258 -20.08 7.22 -33.44
C LEU A 258 -18.61 6.76 -33.25
N ALA A 259 -17.84 6.61 -34.32
CA ALA A 259 -16.43 6.22 -34.25
C ALA A 259 -15.56 7.26 -33.56
N VAL A 260 -15.84 8.57 -33.74
CA VAL A 260 -15.17 9.66 -33.04
C VAL A 260 -15.48 9.61 -31.54
N ILE A 261 -16.75 9.40 -31.17
CA ILE A 261 -17.20 9.27 -29.78
C ILE A 261 -16.53 8.07 -29.10
N GLU A 262 -16.57 6.88 -29.72
CA GLU A 262 -15.96 5.65 -29.20
C GLU A 262 -14.44 5.76 -29.05
N SER A 263 -13.78 6.52 -29.91
CA SER A 263 -12.33 6.74 -29.82
C SER A 263 -11.89 7.66 -28.68
N GLY A 264 -12.83 8.31 -28.00
CA GLY A 264 -12.57 9.29 -26.94
C GLY A 264 -11.92 10.58 -27.43
N LYS A 265 -11.92 10.83 -28.76
CA LYS A 265 -11.33 12.04 -29.38
C LYS A 265 -12.30 13.22 -29.45
N LEU A 266 -13.54 13.04 -28.97
CA LEU A 266 -14.48 14.14 -28.89
C LEU A 266 -14.01 15.12 -27.82
N SER A 267 -13.53 16.28 -28.25
CA SER A 267 -13.23 17.40 -27.35
C SER A 267 -14.49 18.23 -27.17
N LEU A 268 -15.00 18.29 -25.95
CA LEU A 268 -16.07 19.21 -25.59
C LEU A 268 -15.45 20.51 -25.09
N SER A 269 -15.82 21.64 -25.72
CA SER A 269 -15.52 22.97 -25.22
C SER A 269 -16.59 23.37 -24.21
N HIS A 270 -16.20 23.78 -23.02
CA HIS A 270 -17.09 24.34 -22.00
C HIS A 270 -17.07 25.87 -22.14
N GLU A 271 -17.95 26.40 -23.00
CA GLU A 271 -18.08 27.83 -23.18
C GLU A 271 -19.47 28.30 -22.70
N PRO A 272 -19.59 29.53 -22.17
CA PRO A 272 -20.90 30.09 -21.87
C PRO A 272 -21.68 30.30 -23.17
N VAL A 273 -22.82 29.62 -23.30
CA VAL A 273 -23.70 29.69 -24.48
C VAL A 273 -24.93 30.50 -24.13
N ALA A 274 -25.24 31.50 -24.95
CA ALA A 274 -26.47 32.27 -24.83
C ALA A 274 -27.65 31.43 -25.37
N MET A 275 -28.39 30.78 -24.48
CA MET A 275 -29.48 29.86 -24.82
C MET A 275 -30.54 30.50 -25.76
N GLN A 276 -30.77 31.83 -25.63
CA GLN A 276 -31.69 32.55 -26.49
C GLN A 276 -31.25 32.61 -27.95
N GLU A 277 -29.97 32.77 -28.21
CA GLU A 277 -29.41 32.79 -29.55
C GLU A 277 -29.51 31.43 -30.20
N VAL A 278 -29.17 30.37 -29.47
CA VAL A 278 -29.29 28.97 -29.95
C VAL A 278 -30.75 28.62 -30.29
N LEU A 279 -31.71 29.01 -29.44
CA LEU A 279 -33.14 28.78 -29.70
C LEU A 279 -33.61 29.54 -30.91
N HIS A 280 -33.16 30.78 -31.11
CA HIS A 280 -33.51 31.60 -32.28
C HIS A 280 -32.94 31.00 -33.58
N GLU A 281 -31.67 30.57 -33.60
CA GLU A 281 -31.09 29.85 -34.73
C GLU A 281 -31.84 28.55 -35.06
N CYS A 282 -32.22 27.76 -34.05
CA CYS A 282 -33.00 26.55 -34.23
C CYS A 282 -34.39 26.87 -34.83
N GLN A 283 -35.03 27.95 -34.35
CA GLN A 283 -36.32 28.41 -34.88
C GLN A 283 -36.23 28.82 -36.33
N GLU A 284 -35.21 29.62 -36.68
CA GLU A 284 -34.97 30.04 -38.11
C GLU A 284 -34.74 28.81 -39.00
N MET A 285 -33.99 27.78 -38.54
CA MET A 285 -33.74 26.58 -39.35
C MET A 285 -34.99 25.78 -39.67
N ILE A 286 -35.97 25.69 -38.76
CA ILE A 286 -37.21 24.92 -38.97
C ILE A 286 -38.35 25.75 -39.51
N GLU A 287 -38.30 27.09 -39.47
CA GLU A 287 -39.37 27.99 -39.90
C GLU A 287 -39.78 27.78 -41.37
N SER A 288 -38.81 27.58 -42.25
CA SER A 288 -39.04 27.30 -43.67
C SER A 288 -39.81 25.99 -43.90
N GLN A 289 -39.49 24.94 -43.13
CA GLN A 289 -40.19 23.66 -43.21
C GLN A 289 -41.57 23.72 -42.56
N ALA A 290 -41.69 24.42 -41.43
CA ALA A 290 -42.94 24.62 -40.73
C ALA A 290 -43.97 25.35 -41.61
N GLN A 291 -43.54 26.45 -42.31
CA GLN A 291 -44.38 27.18 -43.25
C GLN A 291 -44.87 26.31 -44.41
N GLN A 292 -44.01 25.43 -44.96
CA GLN A 292 -44.43 24.51 -46.04
C GLN A 292 -45.53 23.53 -45.59
N HIS A 293 -45.60 23.24 -44.31
CA HIS A 293 -46.63 22.37 -43.74
C HIS A 293 -47.74 23.11 -43.02
N GLY A 294 -47.80 24.45 -43.12
CA GLY A 294 -48.82 25.27 -42.49
C GLY A 294 -48.75 25.34 -40.97
N ILE A 295 -47.59 25.10 -40.40
CA ILE A 295 -47.33 25.12 -38.96
C ILE A 295 -46.67 26.46 -38.61
N HIS A 296 -47.17 27.14 -37.58
CA HIS A 296 -46.51 28.30 -36.99
C HIS A 296 -45.61 27.82 -35.81
N VAL A 297 -44.35 28.17 -35.84
CA VAL A 297 -43.33 27.85 -34.79
C VAL A 297 -43.14 29.05 -33.89
#